data_ca6dd0babcfc7b50ac80131500b49455
#
_entry.id   ca6dd0babcfc7b50ac80131500b49455
#
_cell.length_a   1.000
_cell.length_b   1.000
_cell.length_c   1.000
_cell.angle_alpha   90.00
_cell.angle_beta   90.00
_cell.angle_gamma   90.00
#
_symmetry.space_group_name_H-M   'P 1'
#
loop_
_entity.id
_entity.type
_entity.pdbx_description
1 polymer ?
#
loop_
_entity_poly.entity_id
_entity_poly.type
_entity_poly.pdbx_seq_one_letter_code
_entity_poly.pdbx_strand_id
1 'polypeptide(L)'
;MMFWFQVICLLVTLVTVFSYVVCDVYSKEHRLLPLFLGVLAVYDFYRIVLYLTGAQGVFEQLENMLILTLMTVISYYAMDYLHIKIPHVLHVGLFLYLLLLLLAMFLYYDEPRVYMLPFRCFTCLNALFVVAGALYSFRTHHFSRQTNITNALMFVAICVPTVVGSMWQVGASHGRAMLQIVCLCSCLIIMYLIVSN
;
A
#
# COMPACT_ATOMS: atom_id res chain seq x y z
N MET A 1 -19.30 -14.86 -6.26
CA MET A 1 -19.25 -13.65 -5.41
C MET A 1 -17.87 -12.99 -5.40
N MET A 2 -16.77 -13.72 -5.25
CA MET A 2 -15.41 -13.15 -5.23
C MET A 2 -14.99 -12.43 -6.53
N PHE A 3 -15.35 -12.92 -7.72
CA PHE A 3 -14.99 -12.29 -8.99
C PHE A 3 -15.52 -10.87 -9.12
N TRP A 4 -16.81 -10.67 -8.88
CA TRP A 4 -17.42 -9.33 -8.95
C TRP A 4 -16.83 -8.35 -7.94
N PHE A 5 -16.42 -8.86 -6.77
CA PHE A 5 -15.72 -8.04 -5.79
C PHE A 5 -14.37 -7.53 -6.32
N GLN A 6 -13.57 -8.40 -6.99
CA GLN A 6 -12.31 -8.00 -7.62
C GLN A 6 -12.52 -6.93 -8.71
N VAL A 7 -13.56 -7.13 -9.54
CA VAL A 7 -13.92 -6.17 -10.58
C VAL A 7 -14.32 -4.81 -9.98
N ILE A 8 -15.06 -4.81 -8.88
CA ILE A 8 -15.44 -3.58 -8.17
C ILE A 8 -14.20 -2.88 -7.62
N CYS A 9 -13.26 -3.61 -6.99
CA CYS A 9 -12.02 -3.04 -6.48
C CYS A 9 -11.25 -2.35 -7.62
N LEU A 10 -11.04 -3.02 -8.74
CA LEU A 10 -10.34 -2.45 -9.90
C LEU A 10 -11.07 -1.21 -10.44
N LEU A 11 -12.39 -1.25 -10.59
CA LEU A 11 -13.16 -0.12 -11.08
C LEU A 11 -13.04 1.10 -10.16
N VAL A 12 -13.14 0.91 -8.84
CA VAL A 12 -12.97 2.00 -7.87
C VAL A 12 -11.56 2.57 -7.93
N THR A 13 -10.54 1.72 -8.02
CA THR A 13 -9.14 2.17 -8.17
C THR A 13 -8.95 2.98 -9.44
N LEU A 14 -9.49 2.52 -10.59
CA LEU A 14 -9.40 3.24 -11.86
C LEU A 14 -10.17 4.57 -11.82
N VAL A 15 -11.36 4.62 -11.21
CA VAL A 15 -12.11 5.87 -11.02
C VAL A 15 -11.32 6.85 -10.15
N THR A 16 -10.65 6.36 -9.10
CA THR A 16 -9.80 7.19 -8.23
C THR A 16 -8.61 7.75 -9.02
N VAL A 17 -7.95 6.94 -9.83
CA VAL A 17 -6.87 7.38 -10.75
C VAL A 17 -7.39 8.46 -11.70
N PHE A 18 -8.53 8.21 -12.32
CA PHE A 18 -9.14 9.16 -13.26
C PHE A 18 -9.50 10.48 -12.58
N SER A 19 -10.14 10.43 -11.41
CA SER A 19 -10.47 11.61 -10.62
C SER A 19 -9.22 12.41 -10.26
N TYR A 20 -8.13 11.73 -9.87
CA TYR A 20 -6.85 12.36 -9.60
C TYR A 20 -6.28 13.10 -10.82
N VAL A 21 -6.36 12.48 -12.01
CA VAL A 21 -5.85 13.07 -13.26
C VAL A 21 -6.72 14.24 -13.71
N VAL A 22 -8.05 14.11 -13.61
CA VAL A 22 -8.99 15.14 -14.12
C VAL A 22 -9.06 16.36 -13.22
N CYS A 23 -8.99 16.16 -11.89
CA CYS A 23 -9.04 17.28 -10.94
C CYS A 23 -7.72 18.06 -10.83
N ASP A 24 -6.72 17.70 -11.68
CA ASP A 24 -5.40 18.36 -11.74
C ASP A 24 -4.76 18.56 -10.34
N VAL A 25 -5.01 17.59 -9.45
CA VAL A 25 -4.44 17.56 -8.09
C VAL A 25 -2.93 17.29 -8.15
N TYR A 26 -2.29 17.70 -9.25
CA TYR A 26 -0.86 17.71 -9.48
C TYR A 26 -0.14 18.72 -8.58
N SER A 27 -0.59 18.82 -7.33
CA SER A 27 0.20 19.55 -6.35
C SER A 27 1.52 18.82 -6.17
N LYS A 28 2.60 19.57 -6.09
CA LYS A 28 3.95 19.04 -5.81
C LYS A 28 3.99 18.20 -4.51
N GLU A 29 2.91 18.24 -3.74
CA GLU A 29 2.75 17.61 -2.43
C GLU A 29 2.37 16.13 -2.48
N HIS A 30 1.85 15.62 -3.62
CA HIS A 30 1.35 14.23 -3.73
C HIS A 30 2.02 13.42 -4.84
N ARG A 31 3.34 13.58 -5.02
CA ARG A 31 4.09 12.94 -6.13
C ARG A 31 4.02 11.42 -6.16
N LEU A 32 3.92 10.77 -5.01
CA LEU A 32 3.88 9.32 -4.90
C LEU A 32 2.47 8.73 -4.95
N LEU A 33 1.42 9.55 -4.89
CA LEU A 33 0.04 9.07 -4.95
C LEU A 33 -0.28 8.34 -6.26
N PRO A 34 0.09 8.86 -7.47
CA PRO A 34 -0.14 8.12 -8.71
C PRO A 34 0.62 6.80 -8.76
N LEU A 35 1.81 6.73 -8.18
CA LEU A 35 2.56 5.48 -8.09
C LEU A 35 1.83 4.46 -7.22
N PHE A 36 1.34 4.87 -6.06
CA PHE A 36 0.53 4.02 -5.19
C PHE A 36 -0.73 3.50 -5.89
N LEU A 37 -1.51 4.39 -6.50
CA LEU A 37 -2.73 4.02 -7.22
C LEU A 37 -2.43 3.13 -8.43
N GLY A 38 -1.32 3.37 -9.13
CA GLY A 38 -0.86 2.53 -10.23
C GLY A 38 -0.50 1.11 -9.80
N VAL A 39 0.27 0.96 -8.73
CA VAL A 39 0.61 -0.36 -8.17
C VAL A 39 -0.63 -1.09 -7.66
N LEU A 40 -1.56 -0.36 -7.03
CA LEU A 40 -2.83 -0.93 -6.57
C LEU A 40 -3.69 -1.42 -7.76
N ALA A 41 -3.78 -0.66 -8.84
CA ALA A 41 -4.51 -1.07 -10.05
C ALA A 41 -3.89 -2.34 -10.67
N VAL A 42 -2.55 -2.42 -10.73
CA VAL A 42 -1.84 -3.62 -11.19
C VAL A 42 -2.14 -4.81 -10.29
N TYR A 43 -2.15 -4.61 -8.97
CA TYR A 43 -2.49 -5.66 -8.01
C TYR A 43 -3.94 -6.16 -8.19
N ASP A 44 -4.91 -5.25 -8.28
CA ASP A 44 -6.32 -5.61 -8.48
C ASP A 44 -6.54 -6.35 -9.80
N PHE A 45 -5.90 -5.87 -10.89
CA PHE A 45 -5.93 -6.56 -12.20
C PHE A 45 -5.32 -7.95 -12.12
N TYR A 46 -4.16 -8.08 -11.46
CA TYR A 46 -3.50 -9.36 -11.28
C TYR A 46 -4.38 -10.36 -10.51
N ARG A 47 -5.11 -9.91 -9.51
CA ARG A 47 -6.08 -10.72 -8.77
C ARG A 47 -7.21 -11.25 -9.65
N ILE A 48 -7.69 -10.45 -10.59
CA ILE A 48 -8.70 -10.90 -11.58
C ILE A 48 -8.11 -12.01 -12.46
N VAL A 49 -6.88 -11.82 -12.96
CA VAL A 49 -6.18 -12.82 -13.77
C VAL A 49 -5.99 -14.13 -13.00
N LEU A 50 -5.52 -14.07 -11.75
CA LEU A 50 -5.39 -15.26 -10.89
C LEU A 50 -6.72 -15.99 -10.70
N TYR A 51 -7.80 -15.24 -10.48
CA TYR A 51 -9.12 -15.82 -10.32
C TYR A 51 -9.60 -16.54 -11.58
N LEU A 52 -9.39 -15.94 -12.76
CA LEU A 52 -9.82 -16.50 -14.06
C LEU A 52 -8.99 -17.70 -14.49
N THR A 53 -7.68 -17.68 -14.21
CA THR A 53 -6.77 -18.74 -14.63
C THR A 53 -6.71 -19.91 -13.65
N GLY A 54 -7.11 -19.70 -12.39
CA GLY A 54 -6.94 -20.67 -11.31
C GLY A 54 -5.46 -21.03 -11.05
N ALA A 55 -4.53 -20.18 -11.51
CA ALA A 55 -3.10 -20.44 -11.43
C ALA A 55 -2.60 -20.42 -9.98
N GLN A 56 -1.71 -21.36 -9.66
CA GLN A 56 -1.10 -21.54 -8.34
C GLN A 56 0.44 -21.55 -8.45
N GLY A 57 1.12 -21.65 -7.32
CA GLY A 57 2.58 -21.76 -7.29
C GLY A 57 3.27 -20.43 -7.57
N VAL A 58 4.03 -20.32 -8.68
CA VAL A 58 4.80 -19.10 -9.03
C VAL A 58 3.92 -17.86 -9.08
N PHE A 59 2.67 -17.99 -9.50
CA PHE A 59 1.74 -16.86 -9.55
C PHE A 59 1.33 -16.35 -8.17
N GLU A 60 1.23 -17.22 -7.17
CA GLU A 60 1.01 -16.78 -5.78
C GLU A 60 2.20 -15.99 -5.23
N GLN A 61 3.43 -16.33 -5.65
CA GLN A 61 4.62 -15.59 -5.27
C GLN A 61 4.65 -14.20 -5.90
N LEU A 62 4.25 -14.09 -7.17
CA LEU A 62 4.11 -12.77 -7.81
C LEU A 62 3.07 -11.90 -7.09
N GLU A 63 1.99 -12.49 -6.60
CA GLU A 63 1.02 -11.77 -5.75
C GLU A 63 1.68 -11.24 -4.47
N ASN A 64 2.45 -12.08 -3.77
CA ASN A 64 3.17 -11.67 -2.56
C ASN A 64 4.18 -10.53 -2.84
N MET A 65 4.89 -10.60 -3.99
CA MET A 65 5.80 -9.53 -4.43
C MET A 65 5.05 -8.23 -4.70
N LEU A 66 3.88 -8.28 -5.35
CA LEU A 66 3.05 -7.11 -5.59
C LEU A 66 2.54 -6.50 -4.29
N ILE A 67 2.11 -7.31 -3.33
CA ILE A 67 1.70 -6.85 -2.00
C ILE A 67 2.86 -6.16 -1.28
N LEU A 68 4.06 -6.75 -1.31
CA LEU A 68 5.26 -6.17 -0.70
C LEU A 68 5.60 -4.81 -1.32
N THR A 69 5.54 -4.72 -2.64
CA THR A 69 5.76 -3.49 -3.38
C THR A 69 4.70 -2.44 -3.02
N LEU A 70 3.43 -2.82 -2.98
CA LEU A 70 2.32 -1.96 -2.59
C LEU A 70 2.52 -1.40 -1.18
N MET A 71 2.86 -2.26 -0.20
CA MET A 71 3.13 -1.84 1.18
C MET A 71 4.29 -0.87 1.29
N THR A 72 5.35 -1.10 0.51
CA THR A 72 6.51 -0.20 0.47
C THR A 72 6.13 1.15 -0.11
N VAL A 73 5.41 1.17 -1.23
CA VAL A 73 4.97 2.42 -1.88
C VAL A 73 4.02 3.22 -0.98
N ILE A 74 3.07 2.54 -0.30
CA ILE A 74 2.20 3.19 0.71
C ILE A 74 3.03 3.84 1.81
N SER A 75 4.04 3.12 2.34
CA SER A 75 4.87 3.64 3.42
C SER A 75 5.67 4.87 2.98
N TYR A 76 6.24 4.86 1.77
CA TYR A 76 6.93 6.02 1.21
C TYR A 76 5.98 7.20 0.95
N TYR A 77 4.78 6.92 0.43
CA TYR A 77 3.77 7.96 0.24
C TYR A 77 3.35 8.58 1.58
N ALA A 78 3.16 7.78 2.62
CA ALA A 78 2.83 8.27 3.95
C ALA A 78 3.92 9.22 4.50
N MET A 79 5.19 8.87 4.31
CA MET A 79 6.31 9.69 4.75
C MET A 79 6.41 11.02 3.98
N ASP A 80 6.21 10.96 2.66
CA ASP A 80 6.19 12.14 1.81
C ASP A 80 5.04 13.08 2.21
N TYR A 81 3.84 12.54 2.39
CA TYR A 81 2.66 13.27 2.84
C TYR A 81 2.85 13.93 4.21
N LEU A 82 3.50 13.23 5.14
CA LEU A 82 3.77 13.74 6.48
C LEU A 82 5.02 14.64 6.54
N HIS A 83 5.65 14.94 5.40
CA HIS A 83 6.89 15.73 5.28
C HIS A 83 8.03 15.21 6.17
N ILE A 84 8.08 13.90 6.41
CA ILE A 84 9.13 13.28 7.20
C ILE A 84 10.37 13.06 6.34
N LYS A 85 11.44 13.77 6.68
CA LYS A 85 12.72 13.60 6.00
C LYS A 85 13.41 12.32 6.47
N ILE A 86 13.45 11.33 5.61
CA ILE A 86 14.18 10.09 5.87
C ILE A 86 15.65 10.29 5.45
N PRO A 87 16.63 9.94 6.29
CA PRO A 87 18.05 9.98 5.90
C PRO A 87 18.33 9.11 4.67
N HIS A 88 19.13 9.60 3.73
CA HIS A 88 19.46 8.87 2.50
C HIS A 88 20.00 7.46 2.75
N VAL A 89 20.80 7.28 3.80
CA VAL A 89 21.32 5.96 4.20
C VAL A 89 20.20 4.97 4.50
N LEU A 90 19.13 5.43 5.17
CA LEU A 90 17.98 4.58 5.49
C LEU A 90 17.18 4.24 4.23
N HIS A 91 17.01 5.18 3.30
CA HIS A 91 16.39 4.92 1.99
C HIS A 91 17.14 3.84 1.22
N VAL A 92 18.47 3.98 1.10
CA VAL A 92 19.29 2.99 0.41
C VAL A 92 19.23 1.64 1.10
N GLY A 93 19.30 1.61 2.43
CA GLY A 93 19.20 0.38 3.22
C GLY A 93 17.85 -0.33 3.02
N LEU A 94 16.74 0.40 3.09
CA LEU A 94 15.40 -0.15 2.86
C LEU A 94 15.22 -0.65 1.42
N PHE A 95 15.73 0.10 0.45
CA PHE A 95 15.68 -0.31 -0.96
C PHE A 95 16.49 -1.59 -1.22
N LEU A 96 17.71 -1.67 -0.70
CA LEU A 96 18.54 -2.88 -0.80
C LEU A 96 17.89 -4.07 -0.11
N TYR A 97 17.31 -3.86 1.07
CA TYR A 97 16.59 -4.92 1.78
C TYR A 97 15.38 -5.42 0.99
N LEU A 98 14.60 -4.50 0.41
CA LEU A 98 13.46 -4.84 -0.48
C LEU A 98 13.93 -5.65 -1.69
N LEU A 99 15.00 -5.20 -2.35
CA LEU A 99 15.57 -5.89 -3.52
C LEU A 99 16.04 -7.30 -3.17
N LEU A 100 16.77 -7.45 -2.06
CA LEU A 100 17.23 -8.76 -1.59
C LEU A 100 16.07 -9.68 -1.22
N LEU A 101 15.02 -9.12 -0.61
CA LEU A 101 13.84 -9.89 -0.25
C LEU A 101 13.06 -10.35 -1.49
N LEU A 102 12.88 -9.47 -2.50
CA LEU A 102 12.27 -9.83 -3.77
C LEU A 102 13.08 -10.91 -4.51
N LEU A 103 14.41 -10.78 -4.50
CA LEU A 103 15.31 -11.77 -5.08
C LEU A 103 15.19 -13.11 -4.34
N ALA A 104 15.17 -13.12 -3.01
CA ALA A 104 14.99 -14.33 -2.22
C ALA A 104 13.64 -14.99 -2.49
N MET A 105 12.56 -14.23 -2.60
CA MET A 105 11.22 -14.73 -2.96
C MET A 105 11.21 -15.37 -4.35
N PHE A 106 11.99 -14.82 -5.29
CA PHE A 106 12.08 -15.37 -6.64
C PHE A 106 12.95 -16.64 -6.69
N LEU A 107 14.12 -16.65 -6.04
CA LEU A 107 15.05 -17.78 -6.05
C LEU A 107 14.56 -18.97 -5.23
N TYR A 108 13.86 -18.72 -4.13
CA TYR A 108 13.38 -19.74 -3.19
C TYR A 108 11.85 -19.87 -3.21
N TYR A 109 11.23 -19.77 -4.39
CA TYR A 109 9.78 -19.80 -4.52
C TYR A 109 9.17 -21.10 -3.97
N ASP A 110 9.88 -22.25 -4.06
CA ASP A 110 9.45 -23.53 -3.53
C ASP A 110 9.67 -23.69 -2.01
N GLU A 111 10.50 -22.82 -1.41
CA GLU A 111 10.84 -22.86 0.01
C GLU A 111 10.42 -21.58 0.75
N PRO A 112 9.11 -21.35 0.95
CA PRO A 112 8.60 -20.10 1.54
C PRO A 112 9.15 -19.83 2.95
N ARG A 113 9.64 -20.85 3.65
CA ARG A 113 10.22 -20.71 5.00
C ARG A 113 11.46 -19.80 5.02
N VAL A 114 12.21 -19.74 3.92
CA VAL A 114 13.47 -18.98 3.83
C VAL A 114 13.19 -17.48 3.86
N TYR A 115 12.19 -17.00 3.15
CA TYR A 115 11.91 -15.56 3.03
C TYR A 115 10.72 -15.08 3.88
N MET A 116 9.87 -15.98 4.41
CA MET A 116 8.68 -15.59 5.17
C MET A 116 9.01 -14.79 6.43
N LEU A 117 10.05 -15.16 7.18
CA LEU A 117 10.44 -14.43 8.38
C LEU A 117 10.98 -13.03 8.04
N PRO A 118 11.97 -12.87 7.12
CA PRO A 118 12.41 -11.57 6.64
C PRO A 118 11.26 -10.72 6.09
N PHE A 119 10.35 -11.32 5.33
CA PHE A 119 9.18 -10.65 4.78
C PHE A 119 8.27 -10.07 5.88
N ARG A 120 7.95 -10.86 6.91
CA ARG A 120 7.16 -10.41 8.06
C ARG A 120 7.85 -9.29 8.83
N CYS A 121 9.16 -9.44 9.07
CA CYS A 121 9.94 -8.40 9.73
C CYS A 121 9.91 -7.09 8.94
N PHE A 122 10.07 -7.14 7.62
CA PHE A 122 10.02 -5.96 6.77
C PHE A 122 8.65 -5.26 6.82
N THR A 123 7.55 -6.01 6.70
CA THR A 123 6.19 -5.44 6.75
C THR A 123 5.86 -4.85 8.12
N CYS A 124 6.26 -5.52 9.21
CA CYS A 124 6.09 -4.98 10.56
C CYS A 124 6.92 -3.72 10.81
N LEU A 125 8.17 -3.69 10.36
CA LEU A 125 9.03 -2.50 10.46
C LEU A 125 8.46 -1.33 9.66
N ASN A 126 7.97 -1.57 8.44
CA ASN A 126 7.29 -0.53 7.65
C ASN A 126 6.06 0.02 8.37
N ALA A 127 5.21 -0.84 8.93
CA ALA A 127 4.02 -0.42 9.67
C ALA A 127 4.38 0.41 10.90
N LEU A 128 5.36 -0.04 11.70
CA LEU A 128 5.85 0.70 12.87
C LEU A 128 6.42 2.06 12.47
N PHE A 129 7.18 2.12 11.36
CA PHE A 129 7.79 3.35 10.87
C PHE A 129 6.73 4.36 10.45
N VAL A 130 5.68 3.93 9.73
CA VAL A 130 4.54 4.78 9.34
C VAL A 130 3.80 5.31 10.56
N VAL A 131 3.48 4.44 11.53
CA VAL A 131 2.76 4.84 12.75
C VAL A 131 3.62 5.82 13.59
N ALA A 132 4.89 5.51 13.80
CA ALA A 132 5.79 6.39 14.56
C ALA A 132 5.95 7.75 13.89
N GLY A 133 6.12 7.77 12.56
CA GLY A 133 6.21 8.99 11.76
C GLY A 133 4.96 9.85 11.86
N ALA A 134 3.79 9.23 11.80
CA ALA A 134 2.53 9.93 11.95
C ALA A 134 2.35 10.53 13.36
N LEU A 135 2.65 9.77 14.39
CA LEU A 135 2.60 10.27 15.78
C LEU A 135 3.57 11.44 15.98
N TYR A 136 4.75 11.37 15.37
CA TYR A 136 5.71 12.49 15.39
C TYR A 136 5.16 13.73 14.70
N SER A 137 4.60 13.57 13.48
CA SER A 137 4.01 14.67 12.72
C SER A 137 2.86 15.33 13.46
N PHE A 138 1.96 14.56 14.08
CA PHE A 138 0.87 15.10 14.89
C PHE A 138 1.34 15.88 16.11
N ARG A 139 2.49 15.54 16.69
CA ARG A 139 3.07 16.26 17.84
C ARG A 139 3.78 17.55 17.45
N THR A 140 4.38 17.60 16.27
CA THR A 140 5.26 18.71 15.86
C THR A 140 4.57 19.78 15.06
N HIS A 141 3.47 19.46 14.37
CA HIS A 141 2.73 20.40 13.55
C HIS A 141 1.42 20.84 14.20
N HIS A 142 1.30 22.16 14.47
CA HIS A 142 0.04 22.79 14.88
C HIS A 142 -0.85 22.98 13.64
N PHE A 143 -1.64 21.96 13.30
CA PHE A 143 -2.59 22.05 12.20
C PHE A 143 -3.87 22.80 12.59
N SER A 144 -4.48 23.52 11.65
CA SER A 144 -5.84 24.03 11.82
C SER A 144 -6.82 22.86 11.99
N ARG A 145 -8.00 23.10 12.58
CA ARG A 145 -8.99 22.03 12.83
C ARG A 145 -9.39 21.30 11.53
N GLN A 146 -9.55 22.03 10.44
CA GLN A 146 -9.94 21.45 9.14
C GLN A 146 -8.80 20.63 8.54
N THR A 147 -7.58 21.13 8.57
CA THR A 147 -6.38 20.43 8.14
C THR A 147 -6.14 19.16 8.97
N ASN A 148 -6.46 19.20 10.27
CA ASN A 148 -6.37 18.02 11.14
C ASN A 148 -7.31 16.89 10.73
N ILE A 149 -8.55 17.22 10.34
CA ILE A 149 -9.52 16.19 9.88
C ILE A 149 -9.04 15.56 8.56
N THR A 150 -8.63 16.38 7.60
CA THR A 150 -8.10 15.89 6.31
C THR A 150 -6.87 15.01 6.51
N ASN A 151 -5.92 15.45 7.34
CA ASN A 151 -4.71 14.69 7.66
C ASN A 151 -5.04 13.39 8.42
N ALA A 152 -6.03 13.41 9.32
CA ALA A 152 -6.48 12.21 10.02
C ALA A 152 -7.12 11.19 9.06
N LEU A 153 -7.94 11.64 8.12
CA LEU A 153 -8.54 10.77 7.10
C LEU A 153 -7.47 10.17 6.18
N MET A 154 -6.52 10.97 5.70
CA MET A 154 -5.39 10.47 4.89
C MET A 154 -4.52 9.51 5.69
N PHE A 155 -4.26 9.81 6.96
CA PHE A 155 -3.54 8.90 7.84
C PHE A 155 -4.24 7.54 7.95
N VAL A 156 -5.55 7.53 8.19
CA VAL A 156 -6.35 6.30 8.24
C VAL A 156 -6.27 5.57 6.91
N ALA A 157 -6.46 6.28 5.78
CA ALA A 157 -6.42 5.70 4.43
C ALA A 157 -5.08 5.03 4.09
N ILE A 158 -3.98 5.46 4.69
CA ILE A 158 -2.63 4.96 4.42
C ILE A 158 -2.17 3.95 5.47
N CYS A 159 -2.36 4.26 6.76
CA CYS A 159 -1.83 3.42 7.83
C CYS A 159 -2.63 2.14 8.03
N VAL A 160 -3.95 2.19 7.90
CA VAL A 160 -4.79 1.00 8.10
C VAL A 160 -4.45 -0.10 7.09
N PRO A 161 -4.31 0.15 5.77
CA PRO A 161 -3.85 -0.87 4.83
C PRO A 161 -2.48 -1.44 5.18
N THR A 162 -1.54 -0.55 5.57
CA THR A 162 -0.17 -0.97 5.92
C THR A 162 -0.16 -1.90 7.13
N VAL A 163 -0.88 -1.54 8.20
CA VAL A 163 -0.97 -2.35 9.43
C VAL A 163 -1.72 -3.64 9.16
N VAL A 164 -2.88 -3.57 8.49
CA VAL A 164 -3.67 -4.76 8.15
C VAL A 164 -2.86 -5.67 7.23
N GLY A 165 -2.24 -5.14 6.19
CA GLY A 165 -1.38 -5.92 5.30
C GLY A 165 -0.23 -6.62 6.03
N SER A 166 0.42 -5.96 6.98
CA SER A 166 1.52 -6.54 7.76
C SER A 166 1.05 -7.66 8.70
N MET A 167 -0.12 -7.51 9.31
CA MET A 167 -0.65 -8.50 10.25
C MET A 167 -1.21 -9.76 9.58
N TRP A 168 -1.75 -9.65 8.36
CA TRP A 168 -2.56 -10.69 7.73
C TRP A 168 -1.89 -11.43 6.58
N GLN A 169 -0.66 -11.11 6.21
CA GLN A 169 0.09 -11.82 5.15
C GLN A 169 0.46 -13.27 5.50
N VAL A 170 0.02 -13.75 6.63
CA VAL A 170 0.43 -15.02 7.20
C VAL A 170 -0.37 -16.23 6.67
N GLY A 171 -0.91 -16.16 5.45
CA GLY A 171 -1.38 -17.36 4.76
C GLY A 171 -2.85 -17.69 4.89
N ALA A 172 -3.70 -16.81 5.41
CA ALA A 172 -5.14 -17.05 5.40
C ALA A 172 -5.78 -16.36 4.19
N SER A 173 -6.59 -17.09 3.43
CA SER A 173 -7.41 -16.56 2.33
C SER A 173 -8.25 -15.34 2.73
N HIS A 174 -8.64 -15.26 4.01
CA HIS A 174 -9.36 -14.13 4.58
C HIS A 174 -8.52 -12.86 4.70
N GLY A 175 -7.21 -12.96 4.93
CA GLY A 175 -6.33 -11.80 5.04
C GLY A 175 -6.21 -11.01 3.72
N ARG A 176 -6.15 -11.70 2.61
CA ARG A 176 -6.09 -11.09 1.27
C ARG A 176 -7.39 -10.31 0.96
N ALA A 177 -8.55 -10.87 1.31
CA ALA A 177 -9.83 -10.18 1.14
C ALA A 177 -9.93 -8.94 2.05
N MET A 178 -9.47 -9.03 3.29
CA MET A 178 -9.43 -7.89 4.20
C MET A 178 -8.52 -6.77 3.68
N LEU A 179 -7.32 -7.09 3.18
CA LEU A 179 -6.43 -6.11 2.58
C LEU A 179 -7.12 -5.37 1.42
N GLN A 180 -7.82 -6.09 0.55
CA GLN A 180 -8.55 -5.47 -0.56
C GLN A 180 -9.69 -4.56 -0.09
N ILE A 181 -10.47 -4.98 0.92
CA ILE A 181 -11.53 -4.15 1.51
C ILE A 181 -10.92 -2.85 2.07
N VAL A 182 -9.81 -2.95 2.77
CA VAL A 182 -9.14 -1.79 3.35
C VAL A 182 -8.57 -0.87 2.27
N CYS A 183 -7.96 -1.43 1.21
CA CYS A 183 -7.50 -0.64 0.05
C CYS A 183 -8.67 0.04 -0.68
N LEU A 184 -9.81 -0.64 -0.83
CA LEU A 184 -11.03 -0.07 -1.39
C LEU A 184 -11.51 1.12 -0.56
N CYS A 185 -11.60 0.97 0.76
CA CYS A 185 -11.97 2.07 1.66
C CYS A 185 -10.99 3.24 1.55
N SER A 186 -9.69 2.95 1.44
CA SER A 186 -8.65 3.97 1.25
C SER A 186 -8.84 4.74 -0.05
N CYS A 187 -9.11 4.06 -1.17
CA CYS A 187 -9.43 4.71 -2.44
C CYS A 187 -10.64 5.62 -2.33
N LEU A 188 -11.72 5.18 -1.66
CA LEU A 188 -12.92 6.00 -1.46
C LEU A 188 -12.63 7.26 -0.62
N ILE A 189 -11.82 7.14 0.44
CA ILE A 189 -11.38 8.29 1.24
C ILE A 189 -10.55 9.25 0.40
N ILE A 190 -9.57 8.74 -0.36
CA ILE A 190 -8.71 9.55 -1.25
C ILE A 190 -9.57 10.26 -2.30
N MET A 191 -10.49 9.55 -2.95
CA MET A 191 -11.41 10.12 -3.92
C MET A 191 -12.27 11.23 -3.31
N TYR A 192 -12.82 11.01 -2.11
CA TYR A 192 -13.57 12.05 -1.39
C TYR A 192 -12.71 13.28 -1.13
N LEU A 193 -11.47 13.12 -0.68
CA LEU A 193 -10.56 14.23 -0.42
C LEU A 193 -10.17 15.00 -1.69
N ILE A 194 -10.02 14.30 -2.82
CA ILE A 194 -9.74 14.93 -4.12
C ILE A 194 -10.93 15.79 -4.58
N VAL A 195 -12.16 15.30 -4.40
CA VAL A 195 -13.36 16.00 -4.87
C VAL A 195 -13.78 17.13 -3.92
N SER A 196 -13.43 17.04 -2.64
CA SER A 196 -13.81 18.02 -1.61
C SER A 196 -12.87 19.23 -1.51
N ASN A 197 -11.70 19.19 -2.14
CA ASN A 197 -10.74 20.29 -2.24
C ASN A 197 -10.89 21.03 -3.56
#